data_886d1681d95988f6ebcf3440a4282f26
#
_entry.id   886d1681d95988f6ebcf3440a4282f26
#
_cell.length_a   1.000
_cell.length_b   1.000
_cell.length_c   1.000
_cell.angle_alpha   90.00
_cell.angle_beta   90.00
_cell.angle_gamma   90.00
#
_symmetry.space_group_name_H-M   'P 1'
#
loop_
_entity.id
_entity.type
_entity.pdbx_description
1 polymer ?
#
loop_
_entity_poly.entity_id
_entity_poly.type
_entity_poly.pdbx_seq_one_letter_code
_entity_poly.pdbx_strand_id
1 'polypeptide(L)'
;TPGHSSAASDVYKRQKGSRLNKKVLEVLNNVDHVVANSNFTKNLAVSLGVEEKRLIVINPGVDPVEEIPKDDLKQAEEMLKGKKQRLITVSRFDKRKNHEKVIMAIRNLKEKYPDITYTCIGYGDEEENLKKLVIELKLDKYVNFLSDISNELKNALIVKSNIFIMPSIIHKTSVEGFGISFIEAAQYGIPSIGGKDGGASDAIVHNKT
;
A
#
# COMPACT_ATOMS: atom_id res chain seq x y z
N THR A 1 7.38 12.93 -1.99
CA THR A 1 8.67 12.22 -2.07
C THR A 1 8.58 11.19 -3.19
N PRO A 2 9.57 11.08 -4.12
CA PRO A 2 9.55 10.04 -5.13
C PRO A 2 9.61 8.68 -4.42
N GLY A 3 8.61 7.84 -4.69
CA GLY A 3 8.53 6.51 -4.11
C GLY A 3 9.81 5.72 -4.40
N HIS A 4 10.49 5.28 -3.36
CA HIS A 4 11.63 4.39 -3.51
C HIS A 4 11.15 3.08 -4.12
N SER A 5 11.45 2.86 -5.43
CA SER A 5 11.30 1.55 -6.00
C SER A 5 12.53 0.73 -5.61
N SER A 6 12.34 -0.46 -5.06
CA SER A 6 13.47 -1.34 -4.81
C SER A 6 14.08 -1.80 -6.13
N ALA A 7 15.41 -1.90 -6.22
CA ALA A 7 16.09 -2.31 -7.42
C ALA A 7 15.55 -3.63 -8.02
N ALA A 8 15.11 -4.58 -7.17
CA ALA A 8 14.52 -5.84 -7.61
C ALA A 8 13.15 -5.65 -8.28
N SER A 9 12.29 -4.73 -7.79
CA SER A 9 11.01 -4.43 -8.45
C SER A 9 11.21 -3.73 -9.80
N ASP A 10 12.28 -2.95 -9.93
CA ASP A 10 12.63 -2.29 -11.19
C ASP A 10 13.16 -3.29 -12.22
N VAL A 11 13.92 -4.30 -11.80
CA VAL A 11 14.34 -5.41 -12.66
C VAL A 11 13.13 -6.22 -13.13
N TYR A 12 12.16 -6.49 -12.24
CA TYR A 12 10.95 -7.24 -12.59
C TYR A 12 10.03 -6.47 -13.55
N LYS A 13 9.93 -5.14 -13.40
CA LYS A 13 9.16 -4.27 -14.33
C LYS A 13 9.68 -4.29 -15.76
N ARG A 14 10.91 -4.75 -15.99
CA ARG A 14 11.56 -4.77 -17.30
C ARG A 14 11.45 -6.16 -17.91
N GLN A 15 11.17 -6.24 -19.21
CA GLN A 15 11.04 -7.52 -19.91
C GLN A 15 12.27 -8.40 -19.67
N LYS A 16 12.06 -9.63 -19.20
CA LYS A 16 13.09 -10.63 -18.98
C LYS A 16 13.93 -10.79 -20.26
N GLY A 17 15.24 -10.62 -20.16
CA GLY A 17 16.16 -10.73 -21.29
C GLY A 17 16.43 -9.44 -22.07
N SER A 18 15.80 -8.29 -21.73
CA SER A 18 16.13 -7.01 -22.35
C SER A 18 17.57 -6.59 -22.05
N ARG A 19 18.19 -5.79 -22.97
CA ARG A 19 19.56 -5.26 -22.79
C ARG A 19 19.74 -4.53 -21.47
N LEU A 20 18.69 -3.84 -21.03
CA LEU A 20 18.68 -3.08 -19.79
C LEU A 20 18.61 -4.00 -18.56
N ASN A 21 17.86 -5.10 -18.66
CA ASN A 21 17.81 -6.12 -17.59
C ASN A 21 19.19 -6.77 -17.40
N LYS A 22 19.88 -7.11 -18.49
CA LYS A 22 21.25 -7.65 -18.42
C LYS A 22 22.21 -6.70 -17.72
N LYS A 23 22.17 -5.40 -18.04
CA LYS A 23 23.00 -4.38 -17.36
C LYS A 23 22.69 -4.24 -15.87
N VAL A 24 21.40 -4.28 -15.49
CA VAL A 24 21.04 -4.22 -14.07
C VAL A 24 21.54 -5.44 -13.31
N LEU A 25 21.40 -6.65 -13.89
CA LEU A 25 21.92 -7.88 -13.29
C LEU A 25 23.45 -7.86 -13.19
N GLU A 26 24.13 -7.35 -14.20
CA GLU A 26 25.58 -7.16 -14.18
C GLU A 26 25.99 -6.25 -13.00
N VAL A 27 25.33 -5.11 -12.82
CA VAL A 27 25.58 -4.22 -11.68
C VAL A 27 25.34 -4.93 -10.37
N LEU A 28 24.18 -5.59 -10.21
CA LEU A 28 23.80 -6.25 -8.95
C LEU A 28 24.74 -7.42 -8.60
N ASN A 29 25.36 -8.07 -9.58
CA ASN A 29 26.33 -9.14 -9.36
C ASN A 29 27.78 -8.64 -9.21
N ASN A 30 28.05 -7.35 -9.42
CA ASN A 30 29.39 -6.76 -9.26
C ASN A 30 29.54 -5.86 -8.01
N VAL A 31 28.47 -5.67 -7.23
CA VAL A 31 28.54 -4.97 -5.93
C VAL A 31 28.80 -5.96 -4.79
N ASP A 32 29.37 -5.51 -3.68
CA ASP A 32 29.64 -6.36 -2.52
C ASP A 32 28.34 -6.89 -1.90
N HIS A 33 27.35 -6.02 -1.74
CA HIS A 33 26.04 -6.36 -1.16
C HIS A 33 24.89 -5.70 -1.91
N VAL A 34 23.76 -6.40 -1.96
CA VAL A 34 22.48 -5.93 -2.49
C VAL A 34 21.46 -5.98 -1.38
N VAL A 35 20.88 -4.84 -1.01
CA VAL A 35 19.82 -4.77 -0.01
C VAL A 35 18.46 -5.01 -0.67
N ALA A 36 17.74 -6.02 -0.20
CA ALA A 36 16.34 -6.28 -0.53
C ALA A 36 15.44 -5.79 0.62
N ASN A 37 14.34 -5.12 0.29
CA ASN A 37 13.41 -4.56 1.29
C ASN A 37 12.45 -5.59 1.88
N SER A 38 12.45 -6.84 1.38
CA SER A 38 11.63 -7.95 1.88
C SER A 38 12.24 -9.29 1.44
N ASN A 39 11.83 -10.38 2.09
CA ASN A 39 12.15 -11.73 1.64
C ASN A 39 11.60 -12.01 0.25
N PHE A 40 10.41 -11.48 -0.08
CA PHE A 40 9.86 -11.58 -1.42
C PHE A 40 10.80 -10.95 -2.47
N THR A 41 11.28 -9.73 -2.24
CA THR A 41 12.18 -9.04 -3.17
C THR A 41 13.56 -9.70 -3.24
N LYS A 42 14.06 -10.28 -2.14
CA LYS A 42 15.26 -11.12 -2.14
C LYS A 42 15.06 -12.31 -3.06
N ASN A 43 13.98 -13.09 -2.86
CA ASN A 43 13.71 -14.28 -3.67
C ASN A 43 13.48 -13.95 -5.14
N LEU A 44 12.84 -12.81 -5.42
CA LEU A 44 12.68 -12.30 -6.77
C LEU A 44 14.03 -11.99 -7.42
N ALA A 45 14.94 -11.32 -6.70
CA ALA A 45 16.28 -11.03 -7.21
C ALA A 45 17.08 -12.31 -7.51
N VAL A 46 17.02 -13.32 -6.65
CA VAL A 46 17.63 -14.64 -6.87
C VAL A 46 17.04 -15.28 -8.14
N SER A 47 15.72 -15.27 -8.31
CA SER A 47 15.06 -15.83 -9.49
C SER A 47 15.42 -15.14 -10.81
N LEU A 48 15.94 -13.92 -10.73
CA LEU A 48 16.39 -13.12 -11.86
C LEU A 48 17.90 -13.29 -12.13
N GLY A 49 18.63 -14.03 -11.27
CA GLY A 49 20.04 -14.36 -11.47
C GLY A 49 21.01 -13.55 -10.60
N VAL A 50 20.54 -12.88 -9.54
CA VAL A 50 21.42 -12.27 -8.53
C VAL A 50 21.92 -13.36 -7.58
N GLU A 51 23.22 -13.38 -7.29
CA GLU A 51 23.83 -14.33 -6.35
C GLU A 51 23.27 -14.14 -4.93
N GLU A 52 22.69 -15.19 -4.34
CA GLU A 52 22.05 -15.12 -3.02
C GLU A 52 22.98 -14.63 -1.91
N LYS A 53 24.27 -15.04 -1.95
CA LYS A 53 25.28 -14.63 -0.97
C LYS A 53 25.50 -13.11 -0.87
N ARG A 54 25.10 -12.35 -1.90
CA ARG A 54 25.19 -10.89 -1.94
C ARG A 54 23.95 -10.21 -1.37
N LEU A 55 22.86 -10.94 -1.20
CA LEU A 55 21.56 -10.37 -0.83
C LEU A 55 21.36 -10.34 0.68
N ILE A 56 21.12 -9.15 1.20
CA ILE A 56 20.78 -8.90 2.60
C ILE A 56 19.34 -8.34 2.63
N VAL A 57 18.49 -8.88 3.52
CA VAL A 57 17.15 -8.33 3.73
C VAL A 57 17.22 -7.29 4.83
N ILE A 58 16.82 -6.06 4.51
CA ILE A 58 16.64 -4.96 5.47
C ILE A 58 15.26 -4.38 5.21
N ASN A 59 14.32 -4.67 6.10
CA ASN A 59 12.97 -4.15 5.99
C ASN A 59 12.97 -2.64 6.22
N PRO A 60 12.18 -1.85 5.45
CA PRO A 60 12.01 -0.43 5.68
C PRO A 60 11.41 -0.16 7.07
N GLY A 61 11.92 0.86 7.72
CA GLY A 61 11.27 1.47 8.88
C GLY A 61 10.37 2.63 8.47
N VAL A 62 9.73 3.21 9.47
CA VAL A 62 8.96 4.46 9.39
C VAL A 62 9.47 5.42 10.46
N ASP A 63 9.24 6.70 10.26
CA ASP A 63 9.60 7.71 11.26
C ASP A 63 8.83 7.47 12.57
N PRO A 64 9.40 7.84 13.73
CA PRO A 64 8.70 7.75 15.00
C PRO A 64 7.35 8.47 14.94
N VAL A 65 6.40 7.96 15.73
CA VAL A 65 5.08 8.60 15.85
C VAL A 65 5.24 10.00 16.45
N GLU A 66 4.87 11.01 15.67
CA GLU A 66 4.73 12.37 16.18
C GLU A 66 3.34 12.58 16.79
N GLU A 67 3.23 13.51 17.72
CA GLU A 67 1.94 13.91 18.28
C GLU A 67 1.08 14.54 17.17
N ILE A 68 -0.09 13.97 16.94
CA ILE A 68 -1.03 14.49 15.94
C ILE A 68 -1.73 15.72 16.51
N PRO A 69 -1.72 16.87 15.81
CA PRO A 69 -2.38 18.08 16.27
C PRO A 69 -3.87 17.84 16.54
N LYS A 70 -4.39 18.47 17.59
CA LYS A 70 -5.81 18.30 18.02
C LYS A 70 -6.79 18.75 16.95
N ASP A 71 -6.43 19.75 16.16
CA ASP A 71 -7.27 20.26 15.08
C ASP A 71 -7.40 19.23 13.95
N ASP A 72 -6.31 18.53 13.58
CA ASP A 72 -6.35 17.45 12.58
C ASP A 72 -7.17 16.25 13.09
N LEU A 73 -7.03 15.89 14.37
CA LEU A 73 -7.87 14.84 14.98
C LEU A 73 -9.34 15.20 14.95
N LYS A 74 -9.68 16.47 15.24
CA LYS A 74 -11.06 16.98 15.19
C LYS A 74 -11.58 17.00 13.76
N GLN A 75 -10.78 17.45 12.80
CA GLN A 75 -11.12 17.45 11.37
C GLN A 75 -11.38 16.02 10.88
N ALA A 76 -10.50 15.06 11.19
CA ALA A 76 -10.67 13.67 10.82
C ALA A 76 -11.97 13.08 11.43
N GLU A 77 -12.28 13.37 12.71
CA GLU A 77 -13.51 12.91 13.34
C GLU A 77 -14.76 13.51 12.69
N GLU A 78 -14.75 14.79 12.30
CA GLU A 78 -15.86 15.41 11.59
C GLU A 78 -16.07 14.81 10.20
N MET A 79 -14.96 14.54 9.46
CA MET A 79 -15.03 13.88 8.15
C MET A 79 -15.61 12.47 8.24
N LEU A 80 -15.39 11.77 9.36
CA LEU A 80 -15.84 10.40 9.59
C LEU A 80 -17.10 10.33 10.48
N LYS A 81 -17.75 11.47 10.75
CA LYS A 81 -18.93 11.56 11.61
C LYS A 81 -20.06 10.64 11.17
N GLY A 82 -20.63 9.90 12.13
CA GLY A 82 -21.68 8.92 11.86
C GLY A 82 -21.20 7.61 11.25
N LYS A 83 -19.90 7.47 10.92
CA LYS A 83 -19.32 6.24 10.38
C LYS A 83 -18.78 5.36 11.51
N LYS A 84 -19.15 4.07 11.50
CA LYS A 84 -18.76 3.10 12.53
C LYS A 84 -17.69 2.12 12.05
N GLN A 85 -17.83 1.60 10.84
CA GLN A 85 -16.84 0.74 10.20
C GLN A 85 -16.01 1.56 9.24
N ARG A 86 -14.85 1.99 9.69
CA ARG A 86 -13.97 2.95 9.01
C ARG A 86 -12.77 2.23 8.41
N LEU A 87 -12.77 2.04 7.10
CA LEU A 87 -11.66 1.45 6.35
C LEU A 87 -10.84 2.54 5.69
N ILE A 88 -9.53 2.35 5.62
CA ILE A 88 -8.62 3.32 5.01
C ILE A 88 -7.55 2.61 4.17
N THR A 89 -7.18 3.24 3.05
CA THR A 89 -5.97 2.92 2.28
C THR A 89 -5.18 4.22 2.03
N VAL A 90 -3.87 4.15 2.23
CA VAL A 90 -2.94 5.23 1.86
C VAL A 90 -1.99 4.67 0.81
N SER A 91 -2.18 5.03 -0.45
CA SER A 91 -1.34 4.54 -1.55
C SER A 91 -1.59 5.29 -2.85
N ARG A 92 -0.72 5.09 -3.84
CA ARG A 92 -1.02 5.50 -5.21
C ARG A 92 -2.22 4.73 -5.75
N PHE A 93 -3.03 5.39 -6.57
CA PHE A 93 -4.15 4.75 -7.27
C PHE A 93 -3.65 4.09 -8.55
N ASP A 94 -3.06 2.91 -8.40
CA ASP A 94 -2.66 2.02 -9.50
C ASP A 94 -3.35 0.65 -9.37
N LYS A 95 -3.48 -0.08 -10.48
CA LYS A 95 -4.18 -1.38 -10.53
C LYS A 95 -3.63 -2.39 -9.54
N ARG A 96 -2.33 -2.33 -9.27
CA ARG A 96 -1.67 -3.22 -8.32
C ARG A 96 -2.19 -3.06 -6.88
N LYS A 97 -2.58 -1.85 -6.48
CA LYS A 97 -3.11 -1.58 -5.12
C LYS A 97 -4.53 -2.11 -4.90
N ASN A 98 -5.22 -2.43 -6.00
CA ASN A 98 -6.48 -3.19 -6.00
C ASN A 98 -7.64 -2.53 -5.24
N HIS A 99 -7.70 -1.19 -5.29
CA HIS A 99 -8.80 -0.41 -4.72
C HIS A 99 -10.18 -0.86 -5.23
N GLU A 100 -10.24 -1.28 -6.50
CA GLU A 100 -11.45 -1.80 -7.12
C GLU A 100 -12.08 -2.93 -6.29
N LYS A 101 -11.28 -3.90 -5.83
CA LYS A 101 -11.80 -5.01 -5.02
C LYS A 101 -12.29 -4.58 -3.65
N VAL A 102 -11.68 -3.55 -3.06
CA VAL A 102 -12.18 -2.98 -1.81
C VAL A 102 -13.53 -2.28 -2.04
N ILE A 103 -13.67 -1.50 -3.12
CA ILE A 103 -14.94 -0.85 -3.50
C ILE A 103 -16.03 -1.91 -3.73
N MET A 104 -15.72 -3.01 -4.42
CA MET A 104 -16.65 -4.12 -4.60
C MET A 104 -17.05 -4.78 -3.26
N ALA A 105 -16.12 -4.90 -2.32
CA ALA A 105 -16.42 -5.40 -0.99
C ALA A 105 -17.36 -4.44 -0.22
N ILE A 106 -17.13 -3.12 -0.30
CA ILE A 106 -18.05 -2.11 0.28
C ILE A 106 -19.46 -2.27 -0.29
N ARG A 107 -19.60 -2.46 -1.62
CA ARG A 107 -20.90 -2.73 -2.25
C ARG A 107 -21.64 -3.89 -1.57
N ASN A 108 -20.94 -4.96 -1.27
CA ASN A 108 -21.54 -6.16 -0.68
C ASN A 108 -21.84 -6.00 0.83
N LEU A 109 -21.10 -5.11 1.50
CA LEU A 109 -21.19 -4.92 2.95
C LEU A 109 -22.16 -3.81 3.38
N LYS A 110 -22.48 -2.85 2.51
CA LYS A 110 -23.25 -1.65 2.88
C LYS A 110 -24.65 -1.93 3.44
N GLU A 111 -25.30 -3.02 3.00
CA GLU A 111 -26.62 -3.40 3.50
C GLU A 111 -26.55 -3.91 4.95
N LYS A 112 -25.48 -4.67 5.26
CA LYS A 112 -25.23 -5.18 6.61
C LYS A 112 -24.64 -4.12 7.55
N TYR A 113 -23.84 -3.22 7.00
CA TYR A 113 -23.13 -2.16 7.72
C TYR A 113 -23.42 -0.81 7.07
N PRO A 114 -24.60 -0.20 7.33
CA PRO A 114 -24.99 1.04 6.64
C PRO A 114 -24.10 2.24 6.98
N ASP A 115 -23.37 2.19 8.10
CA ASP A 115 -22.42 3.22 8.53
C ASP A 115 -20.97 2.93 8.10
N ILE A 116 -20.76 1.94 7.19
CA ILE A 116 -19.43 1.62 6.68
C ILE A 116 -18.90 2.78 5.81
N THR A 117 -17.60 3.03 5.89
CA THR A 117 -16.92 3.96 4.98
C THR A 117 -15.56 3.44 4.58
N TYR A 118 -15.14 3.78 3.38
CA TYR A 118 -13.82 3.53 2.85
C TYR A 118 -13.18 4.83 2.39
N THR A 119 -12.08 5.22 3.02
CA THR A 119 -11.30 6.42 2.67
C THR A 119 -10.04 6.01 1.91
N CYS A 120 -9.92 6.53 0.70
CA CYS A 120 -8.75 6.35 -0.19
C CYS A 120 -7.93 7.62 -0.17
N ILE A 121 -6.68 7.56 0.33
CA ILE A 121 -5.77 8.70 0.34
C ILE A 121 -4.65 8.45 -0.67
N GLY A 122 -4.50 9.38 -1.63
CA GLY A 122 -3.47 9.35 -2.64
C GLY A 122 -3.92 9.87 -3.99
N TYR A 123 -3.19 9.52 -5.03
CA TYR A 123 -3.44 9.89 -6.42
C TYR A 123 -2.87 8.82 -7.36
N GLY A 124 -3.25 8.84 -8.64
CA GLY A 124 -2.70 7.92 -9.64
C GLY A 124 -3.59 7.71 -10.85
N ASP A 125 -3.11 6.91 -11.80
CA ASP A 125 -3.72 6.72 -13.11
C ASP A 125 -5.12 6.08 -13.06
N GLU A 126 -5.45 5.37 -11.98
CA GLU A 126 -6.75 4.71 -11.80
C GLU A 126 -7.80 5.60 -11.13
N GLU A 127 -7.47 6.82 -10.71
CA GLU A 127 -8.37 7.67 -9.93
C GLU A 127 -9.72 7.88 -10.60
N GLU A 128 -9.71 8.28 -11.88
CA GLU A 128 -10.94 8.51 -12.65
C GLU A 128 -11.77 7.23 -12.84
N ASN A 129 -11.11 6.09 -13.03
CA ASN A 129 -11.77 4.81 -13.18
C ASN A 129 -12.43 4.37 -11.86
N LEU A 130 -11.75 4.59 -10.73
CA LEU A 130 -12.28 4.27 -9.41
C LEU A 130 -13.46 5.18 -9.04
N LYS A 131 -13.39 6.49 -9.34
CA LYS A 131 -14.50 7.42 -9.13
C LYS A 131 -15.73 7.04 -9.97
N LYS A 132 -15.54 6.70 -11.25
CA LYS A 132 -16.62 6.20 -12.11
C LYS A 132 -17.26 4.93 -11.54
N LEU A 133 -16.45 3.97 -11.08
CA LEU A 133 -16.94 2.74 -10.46
C LEU A 133 -17.79 3.03 -9.21
N VAL A 134 -17.38 3.97 -8.38
CA VAL A 134 -18.13 4.38 -7.18
C VAL A 134 -19.52 4.92 -7.56
N ILE A 135 -19.60 5.78 -8.59
CA ILE A 135 -20.86 6.34 -9.11
C ILE A 135 -21.75 5.23 -9.67
N GLU A 136 -21.21 4.37 -10.54
CA GLU A 136 -21.95 3.25 -11.16
C GLU A 136 -22.55 2.31 -10.11
N LEU A 137 -21.82 2.07 -9.02
CA LEU A 137 -22.25 1.20 -7.92
C LEU A 137 -23.09 1.92 -6.85
N LYS A 138 -23.36 3.23 -7.01
CA LYS A 138 -24.07 4.09 -6.06
C LYS A 138 -23.45 4.02 -4.66
N LEU A 139 -22.13 4.24 -4.60
CA LEU A 139 -21.33 4.16 -3.37
C LEU A 139 -20.79 5.53 -2.91
N ASP A 140 -21.28 6.63 -3.46
CA ASP A 140 -20.81 8.00 -3.17
C ASP A 140 -20.86 8.36 -1.68
N LYS A 141 -21.78 7.76 -0.93
CA LYS A 141 -21.91 7.95 0.52
C LYS A 141 -20.97 7.07 1.36
N TYR A 142 -20.28 6.14 0.71
CA TYR A 142 -19.48 5.09 1.36
C TYR A 142 -17.99 5.15 1.04
N VAL A 143 -17.63 5.82 -0.06
CA VAL A 143 -16.23 5.88 -0.52
C VAL A 143 -15.81 7.32 -0.70
N ASN A 144 -14.71 7.70 -0.05
CA ASN A 144 -14.11 9.03 -0.12
C ASN A 144 -12.73 8.94 -0.78
N PHE A 145 -12.45 9.85 -1.69
CA PHE A 145 -11.12 10.02 -2.29
C PHE A 145 -10.52 11.33 -1.80
N LEU A 146 -9.31 11.28 -1.26
CA LEU A 146 -8.58 12.42 -0.73
C LEU A 146 -7.20 12.48 -1.39
N SER A 147 -6.83 13.67 -1.87
CA SER A 147 -5.51 13.99 -2.39
C SER A 147 -5.03 15.30 -1.75
N ASP A 148 -3.73 15.54 -1.81
CA ASP A 148 -3.11 16.80 -1.37
C ASP A 148 -3.47 17.25 0.06
N ILE A 149 -3.67 16.29 0.97
CA ILE A 149 -3.85 16.54 2.40
C ILE A 149 -2.50 16.54 3.13
N SER A 150 -2.45 17.19 4.29
CA SER A 150 -1.25 17.20 5.14
C SER A 150 -0.93 15.80 5.70
N ASN A 151 0.32 15.57 6.10
CA ASN A 151 0.70 14.33 6.77
C ASN A 151 -0.03 14.16 8.11
N GLU A 152 -0.23 15.27 8.83
CA GLU A 152 -0.92 15.32 10.11
C GLU A 152 -2.38 14.85 9.96
N LEU A 153 -3.11 15.38 8.96
CA LEU A 153 -4.48 14.96 8.66
C LEU A 153 -4.53 13.51 8.16
N LYS A 154 -3.57 13.08 7.32
CA LYS A 154 -3.43 11.66 6.90
C LYS A 154 -3.29 10.75 8.13
N ASN A 155 -2.40 11.10 9.05
CA ASN A 155 -2.16 10.34 10.27
C ASN A 155 -3.40 10.34 11.19
N ALA A 156 -4.08 11.48 11.32
CA ALA A 156 -5.33 11.59 12.06
C ALA A 156 -6.42 10.67 11.48
N LEU A 157 -6.57 10.61 10.16
CA LEU A 157 -7.52 9.71 9.49
C LEU A 157 -7.16 8.23 9.69
N ILE A 158 -5.87 7.87 9.70
CA ILE A 158 -5.42 6.51 10.03
C ILE A 158 -5.84 6.17 11.46
N VAL A 159 -5.49 7.00 12.45
CA VAL A 159 -5.84 6.79 13.88
C VAL A 159 -7.34 6.66 14.12
N LYS A 160 -8.16 7.38 13.35
CA LYS A 160 -9.61 7.33 13.43
C LYS A 160 -10.26 6.20 12.64
N SER A 161 -9.47 5.38 11.95
CA SER A 161 -9.94 4.22 11.20
C SER A 161 -9.91 2.95 12.05
N ASN A 162 -10.67 1.93 11.64
CA ASN A 162 -10.71 0.63 12.32
C ASN A 162 -9.81 -0.41 11.64
N ILE A 163 -9.64 -0.30 10.32
CA ILE A 163 -8.89 -1.25 9.51
C ILE A 163 -8.15 -0.48 8.41
N PHE A 164 -6.85 -0.73 8.29
CA PHE A 164 -6.08 -0.38 7.10
C PHE A 164 -6.20 -1.52 6.08
N ILE A 165 -6.57 -1.22 4.84
CA ILE A 165 -6.80 -2.25 3.82
C ILE A 165 -6.10 -1.91 2.51
N MET A 166 -5.16 -2.76 2.08
CA MET A 166 -4.46 -2.62 0.81
C MET A 166 -4.17 -4.01 0.22
N PRO A 167 -5.17 -4.68 -0.41
CA PRO A 167 -5.05 -6.05 -0.90
C PRO A 167 -4.28 -6.08 -2.23
N SER A 168 -3.04 -5.62 -2.21
CA SER A 168 -2.17 -5.52 -3.39
C SER A 168 -2.03 -6.87 -4.09
N ILE A 169 -1.98 -6.82 -5.42
CA ILE A 169 -1.78 -7.97 -6.30
C ILE A 169 -0.57 -7.77 -7.20
N ILE A 170 -0.11 -8.84 -7.80
CA ILE A 170 0.82 -8.72 -8.93
C ILE A 170 0.01 -8.27 -10.14
N HIS A 171 0.34 -7.11 -10.70
CA HIS A 171 -0.27 -6.62 -11.92
C HIS A 171 0.79 -6.42 -13.00
N LYS A 172 0.74 -7.23 -14.08
CA LYS A 172 1.79 -7.28 -15.11
C LYS A 172 3.16 -7.53 -14.47
N THR A 173 4.03 -6.53 -14.52
CA THR A 173 5.38 -6.55 -13.94
C THR A 173 5.50 -5.69 -12.67
N SER A 174 4.39 -5.25 -12.10
CA SER A 174 4.38 -4.43 -10.89
C SER A 174 3.94 -5.24 -9.69
N VAL A 175 4.71 -5.20 -8.61
CA VAL A 175 4.46 -5.94 -7.38
C VAL A 175 4.70 -5.04 -6.16
N GLU A 176 4.03 -5.34 -5.04
CA GLU A 176 4.32 -4.70 -3.77
C GLU A 176 5.65 -5.22 -3.23
N GLY A 177 6.61 -4.31 -3.02
CA GLY A 177 7.94 -4.69 -2.53
C GLY A 177 7.95 -5.00 -1.02
N PHE A 178 7.19 -4.25 -0.23
CA PHE A 178 7.09 -4.40 1.22
C PHE A 178 5.75 -3.88 1.74
N GLY A 179 5.39 -2.62 1.42
CA GLY A 179 4.17 -1.96 1.87
C GLY A 179 4.38 -1.15 3.15
N ILE A 180 5.21 -0.09 3.08
CA ILE A 180 5.50 0.80 4.21
C ILE A 180 4.22 1.31 4.89
N SER A 181 3.16 1.58 4.13
CA SER A 181 1.87 2.06 4.68
C SER A 181 1.22 1.09 5.68
N PHE A 182 1.54 -0.22 5.64
CA PHE A 182 1.12 -1.14 6.69
C PHE A 182 1.82 -0.85 8.02
N ILE A 183 3.11 -0.50 7.97
CA ILE A 183 3.87 -0.15 9.18
C ILE A 183 3.41 1.21 9.72
N GLU A 184 3.10 2.17 8.84
CA GLU A 184 2.50 3.45 9.24
C GLU A 184 1.17 3.24 9.98
N ALA A 185 0.32 2.33 9.52
CA ALA A 185 -0.93 2.00 10.22
C ALA A 185 -0.68 1.26 11.54
N ALA A 186 0.29 0.32 11.56
CA ALA A 186 0.64 -0.46 12.74
C ALA A 186 1.19 0.40 13.88
N GLN A 187 1.91 1.51 13.59
CA GLN A 187 2.38 2.47 14.61
C GLN A 187 1.22 3.04 15.45
N TYR A 188 0.04 3.17 14.85
CA TYR A 188 -1.16 3.67 15.52
C TYR A 188 -2.05 2.53 16.06
N GLY A 189 -1.58 1.28 16.04
CA GLY A 189 -2.34 0.13 16.49
C GLY A 189 -3.50 -0.26 15.59
N ILE A 190 -3.50 0.18 14.31
CA ILE A 190 -4.56 -0.13 13.36
C ILE A 190 -4.25 -1.45 12.66
N PRO A 191 -5.11 -2.48 12.82
CA PRO A 191 -4.92 -3.76 12.17
C PRO A 191 -5.03 -3.64 10.65
N SER A 192 -4.28 -4.50 9.93
CA SER A 192 -4.15 -4.41 8.49
C SER A 192 -4.68 -5.64 7.76
N ILE A 193 -5.30 -5.41 6.59
CA ILE A 193 -5.62 -6.45 5.61
C ILE A 193 -4.77 -6.22 4.37
N GLY A 194 -3.82 -7.12 4.12
CA GLY A 194 -2.95 -7.11 2.94
C GLY A 194 -3.30 -8.19 1.92
N GLY A 195 -2.73 -8.06 0.71
CA GLY A 195 -2.73 -9.14 -0.29
C GLY A 195 -1.68 -10.20 0.05
N LYS A 196 -1.86 -11.41 -0.48
CA LYS A 196 -0.87 -12.49 -0.36
C LYS A 196 0.30 -12.33 -1.33
N ASP A 197 0.12 -11.51 -2.35
CA ASP A 197 1.13 -11.28 -3.40
C ASP A 197 2.16 -10.25 -2.96
N GLY A 198 3.43 -10.52 -3.26
CA GLY A 198 4.53 -9.59 -3.00
C GLY A 198 5.04 -9.63 -1.55
N GLY A 199 5.66 -8.53 -1.15
CA GLY A 199 6.36 -8.39 0.14
C GLY A 199 5.48 -7.98 1.34
N ALA A 200 4.15 -7.91 1.18
CA ALA A 200 3.25 -7.52 2.27
C ALA A 200 3.34 -8.48 3.48
N SER A 201 3.68 -9.75 3.25
CA SER A 201 3.88 -10.75 4.31
C SER A 201 5.06 -10.48 5.23
N ASP A 202 5.99 -9.60 4.82
CA ASP A 202 7.09 -9.15 5.66
C ASP A 202 6.67 -7.95 6.54
N ALA A 203 5.66 -7.20 6.10
CA ALA A 203 5.14 -6.03 6.82
C ALA A 203 4.02 -6.40 7.81
N ILE A 204 3.22 -7.43 7.51
CA ILE A 204 2.10 -7.89 8.34
C ILE A 204 2.18 -9.38 8.58
N VAL A 205 1.90 -9.80 9.81
CA VAL A 205 1.90 -11.20 10.23
C VAL A 205 0.45 -11.65 10.46
N HIS A 206 0.04 -12.69 9.72
CA HIS A 206 -1.34 -13.19 9.77
C HIS A 206 -1.80 -13.50 11.20
N ASN A 207 -2.95 -12.96 11.58
CA ASN A 207 -3.54 -13.05 12.93
C ASN A 207 -2.71 -12.43 14.07
N LYS A 208 -1.72 -11.58 13.79
CA LYS A 208 -0.92 -10.89 14.80
C LYS A 208 -0.90 -9.37 14.64
N THR A 209 -0.85 -8.87 13.39
CA THR A 209 -0.79 -7.43 13.08
C THR A 209 -1.80 -7.05 12.01
#